data_23fb9c1f422580f04e4652fc16d18cb3
#
_entry.id   23fb9c1f422580f04e4652fc16d18cb3
#
_cell.length_a   1.000
_cell.length_b   1.000
_cell.length_c   1.000
_cell.angle_alpha   90.00
_cell.angle_beta   90.00
_cell.angle_gamma   90.00
#
_symmetry.space_group_name_H-M   'P 1'
#
loop_
_entity.id
_entity.type
_entity.pdbx_description
1 polymer ?
#
loop_
_entity_poly.entity_id
_entity_poly.type
_entity_poly.pdbx_seq_one_letter_code
_entity_poly.pdbx_strand_id
1 'polypeptide(L)'
;MIQYPAPAVDSGRYPVKRVVGDRVNVQADIFRDGHELLRAVVKYRPVGTRRWREAELRRIDAQLEGVRWGGEFEVDAVGRWEYTIEAWSDSFGTWRDELRRKLAAGQPNLDGELSEGVVLIEAAAERARGATDRSVIERGLAALGTDPTAALGTDPTAALDEQLLEVVERNQERHGSTCLERPVAIEVDRARARFGSWYELFPRSWGGLQGVERELPKLAELGFDVVYLPPIHPIGHTNRKGRNNALVAATGDPGSPWAIGDETGGHDAIHPELGTEDELRSLVNAARSHDIDIALDFAIQASADHPWLSEHPEWFHRRPDGTLKYAENPPKRYQDIYNVNWESEDWRGLWDALLKAVLHWVDCGIKVFRVDNPHTKPFPFWSWLIEQVHLVDRDVIFLAEAFTRRAVMRHLAKIGFSQSYTYFTWKNSRHELTEYVSQLAHTDEREYFRPNFFVNTPDILHAYLQHGGRPAFEARLVLAATLSPTYGIYSGFENIENVAVRDGSEEYLHSEKYELKQRSLDGELLPMIARLNHARRSNPALQRFDDVTFIDTANEALIGFAKQSDGNTVLTIVSVDPVNTQEGLAVVPAQLGLPPAFTVRDQLTGEPFAWRIGPNYVRLTPGERQAHVLVVEGP
;
A
#
# COMPACT_ATOMS: atom_id res chain seq x y z
N MET A 1 -16.61 -26.98 9.36
CA MET A 1 -15.43 -26.26 9.93
C MET A 1 -14.91 -25.28 8.90
N ILE A 2 -14.56 -24.07 9.33
CA ILE A 2 -13.88 -23.05 8.50
C ILE A 2 -12.59 -22.68 9.23
N GLN A 3 -11.45 -22.85 8.59
CA GLN A 3 -10.12 -22.61 9.19
C GLN A 3 -9.23 -21.80 8.25
N TYR A 4 -8.23 -21.15 8.81
CA TYR A 4 -7.20 -20.38 8.11
C TYR A 4 -7.75 -19.39 7.06
N PRO A 5 -8.71 -18.51 7.46
CA PRO A 5 -9.19 -17.48 6.54
C PRO A 5 -8.03 -16.54 6.16
N ALA A 6 -7.93 -16.25 4.87
CA ALA A 6 -6.98 -15.30 4.28
C ALA A 6 -7.71 -14.39 3.28
N PRO A 7 -7.34 -13.10 3.20
CA PRO A 7 -6.30 -12.43 3.98
C PRO A 7 -6.77 -12.09 5.40
N ALA A 8 -5.91 -12.28 6.40
CA ALA A 8 -6.16 -11.89 7.78
C ALA A 8 -4.86 -11.46 8.47
N VAL A 9 -4.89 -10.38 9.21
CA VAL A 9 -3.71 -9.85 9.93
C VAL A 9 -3.83 -10.22 11.41
N ASP A 10 -2.81 -10.93 11.94
CA ASP A 10 -2.77 -11.42 13.32
C ASP A 10 -4.11 -12.10 13.74
N SER A 11 -4.54 -13.06 12.92
CA SER A 11 -5.81 -13.78 13.10
C SER A 11 -7.05 -12.87 13.15
N GLY A 12 -7.06 -11.79 12.37
CA GLY A 12 -8.17 -10.83 12.30
C GLY A 12 -8.16 -9.74 13.38
N ARG A 13 -7.06 -9.62 14.15
CA ARG A 13 -6.92 -8.57 15.16
C ARG A 13 -6.81 -7.17 14.56
N TYR A 14 -6.15 -7.05 13.41
CA TYR A 14 -5.95 -5.80 12.68
C TYR A 14 -6.58 -5.88 11.29
N PRO A 15 -6.98 -4.74 10.71
CA PRO A 15 -7.56 -4.72 9.38
C PRO A 15 -6.54 -5.07 8.30
N VAL A 16 -7.01 -5.73 7.27
CA VAL A 16 -6.33 -5.86 5.98
C VAL A 16 -6.44 -4.54 5.24
N LYS A 17 -5.42 -4.09 4.54
CA LYS A 17 -5.45 -2.83 3.78
C LYS A 17 -5.69 -3.06 2.31
N ARG A 18 -6.60 -2.28 1.76
CA ARG A 18 -6.91 -2.24 0.32
C ARG A 18 -7.10 -0.78 -0.13
N VAL A 19 -7.16 -0.56 -1.42
CA VAL A 19 -7.63 0.71 -1.99
C VAL A 19 -8.90 0.47 -2.80
N VAL A 20 -9.65 1.54 -3.04
CA VAL A 20 -10.89 1.48 -3.86
C VAL A 20 -10.60 0.81 -5.21
N GLY A 21 -11.46 -0.12 -5.60
CA GLY A 21 -11.34 -0.92 -6.82
C GLY A 21 -10.48 -2.18 -6.66
N ASP A 22 -9.89 -2.42 -5.48
CA ASP A 22 -9.16 -3.67 -5.26
C ASP A 22 -10.08 -4.88 -5.19
N ARG A 23 -9.63 -5.99 -5.79
CA ARG A 23 -10.23 -7.31 -5.59
C ARG A 23 -9.59 -7.99 -4.39
N VAL A 24 -10.42 -8.38 -3.45
CA VAL A 24 -10.01 -9.11 -2.25
C VAL A 24 -10.13 -10.60 -2.53
N ASN A 25 -9.03 -11.29 -2.73
CA ASN A 25 -8.97 -12.73 -2.92
C ASN A 25 -9.08 -13.42 -1.56
N VAL A 26 -10.24 -14.03 -1.28
CA VAL A 26 -10.50 -14.71 -0.02
C VAL A 26 -10.28 -16.21 -0.17
N GLN A 27 -9.60 -16.81 0.79
CA GLN A 27 -9.37 -18.24 0.85
C GLN A 27 -9.59 -18.77 2.26
N ALA A 28 -9.99 -20.03 2.37
CA ALA A 28 -10.09 -20.74 3.65
C ALA A 28 -10.06 -22.26 3.43
N ASP A 29 -9.71 -23.00 4.46
CA ASP A 29 -9.94 -24.44 4.49
C ASP A 29 -11.35 -24.70 5.02
N ILE A 30 -12.17 -25.36 4.19
CA ILE A 30 -13.57 -25.65 4.51
C ILE A 30 -13.82 -27.15 4.34
N PHE A 31 -14.19 -27.79 5.43
CA PHE A 31 -14.41 -29.24 5.47
C PHE A 31 -15.40 -29.62 6.55
N ARG A 32 -15.93 -30.84 6.45
CA ARG A 32 -16.78 -31.46 7.46
C ARG A 32 -16.50 -32.98 7.54
N ASP A 33 -17.05 -33.60 8.54
CA ASP A 33 -17.20 -35.07 8.64
C ASP A 33 -18.23 -35.58 7.62
N GLY A 34 -18.14 -36.85 7.22
CA GLY A 34 -19.03 -37.48 6.25
C GLY A 34 -18.67 -37.18 4.79
N HIS A 35 -19.59 -37.51 3.89
CA HIS A 35 -19.40 -37.47 2.43
C HIS A 35 -20.20 -36.39 1.71
N GLU A 36 -20.97 -35.59 2.46
CA GLU A 36 -21.80 -34.55 1.88
C GLU A 36 -20.94 -33.46 1.20
N LEU A 37 -21.45 -33.02 0.07
CA LEU A 37 -20.87 -31.87 -0.60
C LEU A 37 -21.12 -30.60 0.22
N LEU A 38 -20.19 -29.65 0.06
CA LEU A 38 -20.26 -28.35 0.71
C LEU A 38 -20.42 -27.26 -0.32
N ARG A 39 -21.06 -26.17 0.09
CA ARG A 39 -21.03 -24.86 -0.57
C ARG A 39 -20.55 -23.80 0.39
N ALA A 40 -19.92 -22.77 -0.15
CA ALA A 40 -19.47 -21.65 0.63
C ALA A 40 -19.55 -20.33 -0.15
N VAL A 41 -19.75 -19.26 0.59
CA VAL A 41 -19.70 -17.88 0.06
C VAL A 41 -18.86 -17.02 0.97
N VAL A 42 -18.19 -16.03 0.39
CA VAL A 42 -17.73 -14.88 1.15
C VAL A 42 -18.85 -13.84 1.21
N LYS A 43 -19.16 -13.39 2.41
CA LYS A 43 -20.11 -12.30 2.66
C LYS A 43 -19.31 -11.06 3.03
N TYR A 44 -19.61 -9.93 2.42
CA TYR A 44 -18.84 -8.69 2.61
C TYR A 44 -19.75 -7.47 2.59
N ARG A 45 -19.35 -6.42 3.29
CA ARG A 45 -20.08 -5.14 3.34
C ARG A 45 -19.24 -4.01 3.89
N PRO A 46 -19.58 -2.74 3.59
CA PRO A 46 -19.13 -1.59 4.39
C PRO A 46 -19.65 -1.71 5.83
N VAL A 47 -18.80 -1.41 6.82
CA VAL A 47 -19.20 -1.40 8.24
C VAL A 47 -20.33 -0.40 8.46
N GLY A 48 -21.32 -0.76 9.27
CA GLY A 48 -22.52 0.05 9.54
C GLY A 48 -23.68 -0.19 8.57
N THR A 49 -23.48 -0.91 7.46
CA THR A 49 -24.58 -1.31 6.58
C THR A 49 -25.22 -2.62 7.08
N ARG A 50 -26.55 -2.76 6.88
CA ARG A 50 -27.27 -3.98 7.31
C ARG A 50 -27.16 -5.12 6.31
N ARG A 51 -27.03 -4.82 5.01
CA ARG A 51 -27.09 -5.80 3.93
C ARG A 51 -25.71 -6.32 3.60
N TRP A 52 -25.53 -7.63 3.71
CA TRP A 52 -24.38 -8.34 3.18
C TRP A 52 -24.53 -8.53 1.66
N ARG A 53 -23.43 -8.35 0.95
CA ARG A 53 -23.21 -8.82 -0.42
C ARG A 53 -22.55 -10.19 -0.34
N GLU A 54 -22.71 -11.02 -1.37
CA GLU A 54 -22.12 -12.37 -1.40
C GLU A 54 -21.38 -12.60 -2.71
N ALA A 55 -20.28 -13.37 -2.63
CA ALA A 55 -19.59 -13.94 -3.77
C ALA A 55 -19.29 -15.42 -3.48
N GLU A 56 -19.35 -16.25 -4.50
CA GLU A 56 -19.16 -17.70 -4.37
C GLU A 56 -17.70 -18.03 -4.04
N LEU A 57 -17.49 -18.99 -3.14
CA LEU A 57 -16.21 -19.66 -2.94
C LEU A 57 -16.24 -21.02 -3.61
N ARG A 58 -15.16 -21.37 -4.33
CA ARG A 58 -14.99 -22.64 -5.03
C ARG A 58 -13.75 -23.36 -4.52
N ARG A 59 -13.73 -24.67 -4.66
CA ARG A 59 -12.52 -25.45 -4.38
C ARG A 59 -11.42 -25.07 -5.36
N ILE A 60 -10.26 -24.66 -4.83
CA ILE A 60 -9.09 -24.25 -5.63
C ILE A 60 -7.96 -25.27 -5.52
N ASP A 61 -8.07 -26.23 -4.63
CA ASP A 61 -7.12 -27.29 -4.41
C ASP A 61 -7.76 -28.66 -4.74
N ALA A 62 -7.67 -29.04 -6.02
CA ALA A 62 -8.21 -30.30 -6.51
C ALA A 62 -7.21 -31.48 -6.36
N GLN A 63 -5.93 -31.21 -6.08
CA GLN A 63 -4.88 -32.21 -6.10
C GLN A 63 -4.41 -32.66 -4.72
N LEU A 64 -4.52 -31.81 -3.70
CA LEU A 64 -4.18 -32.15 -2.32
C LEU A 64 -5.43 -32.71 -1.61
N GLU A 65 -5.82 -32.19 -0.49
CA GLU A 65 -6.93 -32.76 0.28
C GLU A 65 -8.32 -32.25 -0.16
N GLY A 66 -8.35 -31.32 -1.14
CA GLY A 66 -9.60 -30.73 -1.66
C GLY A 66 -10.36 -29.87 -0.66
N VAL A 67 -9.69 -29.37 0.37
CA VAL A 67 -10.28 -28.56 1.45
C VAL A 67 -10.09 -27.06 1.27
N ARG A 68 -9.18 -26.64 0.39
CA ARG A 68 -8.90 -25.22 0.13
C ARG A 68 -9.95 -24.62 -0.81
N TRP A 69 -10.60 -23.56 -0.36
CA TRP A 69 -11.62 -22.83 -1.10
C TRP A 69 -11.15 -21.40 -1.34
N GLY A 70 -11.55 -20.83 -2.48
CA GLY A 70 -11.20 -19.46 -2.84
C GLY A 70 -12.27 -18.78 -3.67
N GLY A 71 -12.30 -17.46 -3.59
CA GLY A 71 -13.15 -16.58 -4.36
C GLY A 71 -12.73 -15.13 -4.14
N GLU A 72 -13.39 -14.21 -4.81
CA GLU A 72 -13.02 -12.80 -4.76
C GLU A 72 -14.23 -11.88 -4.70
N PHE A 73 -14.03 -10.69 -4.17
CA PHE A 73 -14.98 -9.58 -4.23
C PHE A 73 -14.24 -8.25 -4.36
N GLU A 74 -14.95 -7.24 -4.85
CA GLU A 74 -14.40 -5.89 -5.01
C GLU A 74 -14.85 -4.97 -3.87
N VAL A 75 -13.93 -4.10 -3.41
CA VAL A 75 -14.23 -3.00 -2.49
C VAL A 75 -14.36 -1.70 -3.28
N ASP A 76 -15.58 -1.17 -3.36
CA ASP A 76 -15.98 -0.09 -4.28
C ASP A 76 -16.08 1.30 -3.62
N ALA A 77 -15.71 1.44 -2.35
CA ALA A 77 -15.74 2.71 -1.63
C ALA A 77 -14.68 2.78 -0.53
N VAL A 78 -14.16 3.99 -0.27
CA VAL A 78 -13.28 4.29 0.88
C VAL A 78 -14.02 4.05 2.18
N GLY A 79 -13.31 3.51 3.17
CA GLY A 79 -13.80 3.32 4.53
C GLY A 79 -13.55 1.93 5.10
N ARG A 80 -14.16 1.65 6.24
CA ARG A 80 -14.07 0.34 6.88
C ARG A 80 -15.05 -0.64 6.25
N TRP A 81 -14.54 -1.80 5.88
CA TRP A 81 -15.30 -2.95 5.40
C TRP A 81 -15.05 -4.14 6.29
N GLU A 82 -15.92 -5.13 6.17
CA GLU A 82 -15.76 -6.42 6.82
C GLU A 82 -16.17 -7.55 5.89
N TYR A 83 -15.52 -8.70 6.02
CA TYR A 83 -15.97 -9.92 5.37
C TYR A 83 -16.04 -11.09 6.36
N THR A 84 -16.90 -12.04 6.07
CA THR A 84 -16.98 -13.34 6.73
C THR A 84 -17.18 -14.44 5.68
N ILE A 85 -16.92 -15.67 6.06
CA ILE A 85 -17.17 -16.83 5.21
C ILE A 85 -18.34 -17.59 5.82
N GLU A 86 -19.31 -17.94 4.99
CA GLU A 86 -20.40 -18.83 5.35
C GLU A 86 -20.30 -20.11 4.54
N ALA A 87 -20.39 -21.28 5.19
CA ALA A 87 -20.37 -22.58 4.55
C ALA A 87 -21.50 -23.47 5.09
N TRP A 88 -22.07 -24.30 4.23
CA TRP A 88 -23.17 -25.21 4.56
C TRP A 88 -23.11 -26.51 3.78
N SER A 89 -23.89 -27.51 4.20
CA SER A 89 -24.08 -28.76 3.44
C SER A 89 -24.94 -28.51 2.21
N ASP A 90 -24.49 -28.93 1.06
CA ASP A 90 -25.21 -28.92 -0.19
C ASP A 90 -26.03 -30.22 -0.32
N SER A 91 -27.22 -30.24 0.26
CA SER A 91 -28.07 -31.44 0.27
C SER A 91 -28.50 -31.83 -1.15
N PHE A 92 -28.86 -30.85 -1.98
CA PHE A 92 -29.28 -31.13 -3.36
C PHE A 92 -28.11 -31.58 -4.23
N GLY A 93 -26.96 -30.92 -4.14
CA GLY A 93 -25.73 -31.30 -4.86
C GLY A 93 -25.26 -32.71 -4.44
N THR A 94 -25.33 -33.03 -3.15
CA THR A 94 -24.97 -34.36 -2.63
C THR A 94 -25.90 -35.43 -3.20
N TRP A 95 -27.20 -35.24 -3.10
CA TRP A 95 -28.19 -36.15 -3.68
C TRP A 95 -28.01 -36.33 -5.19
N ARG A 96 -27.80 -35.24 -5.92
CA ARG A 96 -27.60 -35.26 -7.37
C ARG A 96 -26.33 -36.02 -7.77
N ASP A 97 -25.25 -35.87 -7.02
CA ASP A 97 -23.99 -36.61 -7.27
C ASP A 97 -24.14 -38.10 -6.98
N GLU A 98 -24.84 -38.47 -5.92
CA GLU A 98 -25.18 -39.85 -5.61
C GLU A 98 -26.06 -40.47 -6.69
N LEU A 99 -27.11 -39.79 -7.13
CA LEU A 99 -27.97 -40.23 -8.21
C LEU A 99 -27.20 -40.44 -9.51
N ARG A 100 -26.32 -39.51 -9.88
CA ARG A 100 -25.46 -39.63 -11.05
C ARG A 100 -24.56 -40.87 -11.00
N ARG A 101 -23.97 -41.16 -9.84
CA ARG A 101 -23.12 -42.35 -9.65
C ARG A 101 -23.92 -43.65 -9.73
N LYS A 102 -25.14 -43.70 -9.16
CA LYS A 102 -26.04 -44.85 -9.22
C LYS A 102 -26.53 -45.12 -10.65
N LEU A 103 -26.91 -44.06 -11.38
CA LEU A 103 -27.28 -44.17 -12.81
C LEU A 103 -26.10 -44.68 -13.66
N ALA A 104 -24.90 -44.17 -13.45
CA ALA A 104 -23.70 -44.61 -14.19
C ALA A 104 -23.34 -46.08 -13.88
N ALA A 105 -23.66 -46.56 -12.67
CA ALA A 105 -23.49 -47.95 -12.26
C ALA A 105 -24.60 -48.88 -12.74
N GLY A 106 -25.65 -48.37 -13.41
CA GLY A 106 -26.80 -49.14 -13.88
C GLY A 106 -27.63 -49.70 -12.72
N GLN A 107 -27.70 -49.04 -11.56
CA GLN A 107 -28.43 -49.51 -10.40
C GLN A 107 -29.92 -49.57 -10.74
N PRO A 108 -30.60 -50.74 -10.58
CA PRO A 108 -32.03 -50.85 -10.77
C PRO A 108 -32.76 -50.29 -9.54
N ASN A 109 -33.97 -49.78 -9.77
CA ASN A 109 -34.85 -49.24 -8.75
C ASN A 109 -34.28 -48.03 -7.99
N LEU A 110 -34.56 -46.85 -8.52
CA LEU A 110 -34.14 -45.55 -7.97
C LEU A 110 -35.31 -44.78 -7.33
N ASP A 111 -36.44 -45.47 -7.02
CA ASP A 111 -37.65 -44.80 -6.55
C ASP A 111 -37.43 -44.06 -5.23
N GLY A 112 -36.60 -44.63 -4.34
CA GLY A 112 -36.23 -44.00 -3.07
C GLY A 112 -35.43 -42.70 -3.31
N GLU A 113 -34.42 -42.77 -4.14
CA GLU A 113 -33.57 -41.63 -4.50
C GLU A 113 -34.38 -40.54 -5.21
N LEU A 114 -35.27 -40.90 -6.11
CA LEU A 114 -36.11 -39.92 -6.79
C LEU A 114 -37.10 -39.24 -5.82
N SER A 115 -37.67 -39.99 -4.86
CA SER A 115 -38.54 -39.41 -3.83
C SER A 115 -37.81 -38.41 -2.93
N GLU A 116 -36.56 -38.66 -2.57
CA GLU A 116 -35.70 -37.68 -1.84
C GLU A 116 -35.47 -36.41 -2.66
N GLY A 117 -35.19 -36.56 -3.95
CA GLY A 117 -35.00 -35.43 -4.86
C GLY A 117 -36.23 -34.56 -4.99
N VAL A 118 -37.43 -35.16 -5.08
CA VAL A 118 -38.70 -34.42 -5.11
C VAL A 118 -38.84 -33.54 -3.87
N VAL A 119 -38.60 -34.08 -2.68
CA VAL A 119 -38.68 -33.31 -1.41
C VAL A 119 -37.71 -32.11 -1.41
N LEU A 120 -36.46 -32.29 -1.90
CA LEU A 120 -35.46 -31.22 -1.96
C LEU A 120 -35.90 -30.13 -2.95
N ILE A 121 -36.46 -30.53 -4.11
CA ILE A 121 -36.88 -29.57 -5.14
C ILE A 121 -38.16 -28.84 -4.69
N GLU A 122 -39.12 -29.52 -4.02
CA GLU A 122 -40.30 -28.88 -3.44
C GLU A 122 -39.94 -27.86 -2.37
N ALA A 123 -38.98 -28.19 -1.51
CA ALA A 123 -38.45 -27.23 -0.53
C ALA A 123 -37.80 -25.99 -1.17
N ALA A 124 -37.18 -26.12 -2.33
CA ALA A 124 -36.69 -24.99 -3.11
C ALA A 124 -37.83 -24.18 -3.76
N ALA A 125 -38.90 -24.86 -4.22
CA ALA A 125 -40.09 -24.23 -4.79
C ALA A 125 -40.78 -23.27 -3.82
N GLU A 126 -40.89 -23.65 -2.54
CA GLU A 126 -41.47 -22.80 -1.49
C GLU A 126 -40.71 -21.48 -1.31
N ARG A 127 -39.41 -21.46 -1.59
CA ARG A 127 -38.50 -20.29 -1.45
C ARG A 127 -38.36 -19.49 -2.74
N ALA A 128 -38.65 -20.08 -3.89
CA ALA A 128 -38.55 -19.45 -5.19
C ALA A 128 -39.53 -18.29 -5.35
N ARG A 129 -39.03 -17.06 -5.45
CA ARG A 129 -39.84 -15.85 -5.58
C ARG A 129 -40.08 -15.44 -7.04
N GLY A 130 -39.21 -15.82 -7.95
CA GLY A 130 -39.27 -15.49 -9.38
C GLY A 130 -40.15 -16.46 -10.17
N ALA A 131 -40.94 -15.96 -11.14
CA ALA A 131 -41.76 -16.82 -12.01
C ALA A 131 -40.90 -17.77 -12.85
N THR A 132 -39.74 -17.33 -13.30
CA THR A 132 -38.79 -18.15 -14.07
C THR A 132 -38.26 -19.31 -13.25
N ASP A 133 -37.85 -19.07 -12.01
CA ASP A 133 -37.34 -20.11 -11.11
C ASP A 133 -38.44 -21.14 -10.81
N ARG A 134 -39.65 -20.69 -10.51
CA ARG A 134 -40.81 -21.59 -10.31
C ARG A 134 -41.07 -22.45 -11.52
N SER A 135 -41.06 -21.88 -12.73
CA SER A 135 -41.29 -22.64 -13.97
C SER A 135 -40.24 -23.72 -14.23
N VAL A 136 -38.96 -23.45 -13.87
CA VAL A 136 -37.89 -24.46 -13.98
C VAL A 136 -38.09 -25.58 -12.97
N ILE A 137 -38.42 -25.23 -11.72
CA ILE A 137 -38.69 -26.19 -10.64
C ILE A 137 -39.90 -27.07 -10.98
N GLU A 138 -41.00 -26.46 -11.45
CA GLU A 138 -42.22 -27.19 -11.85
C GLU A 138 -41.93 -28.19 -12.99
N ARG A 139 -41.13 -27.82 -13.98
CA ARG A 139 -40.71 -28.75 -15.04
C ARG A 139 -39.86 -29.90 -14.49
N GLY A 140 -38.93 -29.61 -13.59
CA GLY A 140 -38.10 -30.63 -12.92
C GLY A 140 -38.96 -31.63 -12.12
N LEU A 141 -39.89 -31.13 -11.32
CA LEU A 141 -40.84 -31.97 -10.57
C LEU A 141 -41.73 -32.82 -11.49
N ALA A 142 -42.26 -32.21 -12.56
CA ALA A 142 -43.08 -32.95 -13.53
C ALA A 142 -42.32 -34.08 -14.24
N ALA A 143 -41.04 -33.88 -14.53
CA ALA A 143 -40.19 -34.89 -15.17
C ALA A 143 -39.82 -36.05 -14.21
N LEU A 144 -39.67 -35.75 -12.91
CA LEU A 144 -39.37 -36.76 -11.88
C LEU A 144 -40.61 -37.55 -11.42
N GLY A 145 -41.82 -37.09 -11.71
CA GLY A 145 -43.06 -37.67 -11.30
C GLY A 145 -43.47 -37.28 -9.87
N THR A 146 -44.63 -36.64 -9.74
CA THR A 146 -45.15 -36.17 -8.43
C THR A 146 -45.89 -37.27 -7.64
N ASP A 147 -46.07 -38.45 -8.25
CA ASP A 147 -46.74 -39.58 -7.58
C ASP A 147 -45.73 -40.69 -7.26
N PRO A 148 -45.34 -40.87 -5.98
CA PRO A 148 -44.41 -41.91 -5.59
C PRO A 148 -44.90 -43.34 -5.85
N THR A 149 -46.16 -43.48 -6.30
CA THR A 149 -46.75 -44.79 -6.67
C THR A 149 -46.82 -45.04 -8.18
N ALA A 150 -46.50 -44.02 -9.00
CA ALA A 150 -46.54 -44.10 -10.47
C ALA A 150 -45.16 -44.37 -11.07
N ALA A 151 -44.67 -45.59 -10.98
CA ALA A 151 -43.38 -46.05 -11.50
C ALA A 151 -43.25 -46.10 -13.04
N LEU A 152 -44.15 -45.50 -13.80
CA LEU A 152 -44.17 -45.54 -15.27
C LEU A 152 -44.08 -44.13 -15.86
N GLY A 153 -42.85 -43.74 -16.26
CA GLY A 153 -42.62 -42.53 -17.06
C GLY A 153 -41.71 -41.49 -16.45
N THR A 154 -40.99 -41.81 -15.36
CA THR A 154 -40.00 -40.90 -14.79
C THR A 154 -38.68 -40.93 -15.57
N ASP A 155 -38.20 -39.78 -15.91
CA ASP A 155 -36.82 -39.61 -16.48
C ASP A 155 -35.86 -39.18 -15.36
N PRO A 156 -35.10 -40.12 -14.77
CA PRO A 156 -34.16 -39.79 -13.70
C PRO A 156 -33.05 -38.81 -14.16
N THR A 157 -32.82 -38.73 -15.47
CA THR A 157 -31.80 -37.83 -16.03
C THR A 157 -32.24 -36.37 -15.99
N ALA A 158 -33.56 -36.10 -15.89
CA ALA A 158 -34.07 -34.74 -15.73
C ALA A 158 -33.58 -34.09 -14.42
N ALA A 159 -33.27 -34.87 -13.39
CA ALA A 159 -32.65 -34.42 -12.15
C ALA A 159 -31.22 -33.91 -12.34
N LEU A 160 -30.57 -34.27 -13.46
CA LEU A 160 -29.22 -33.86 -13.80
C LEU A 160 -29.16 -32.61 -14.70
N ASP A 161 -30.34 -32.00 -14.96
CA ASP A 161 -30.42 -30.75 -15.72
C ASP A 161 -29.67 -29.60 -15.00
N GLU A 162 -28.79 -28.88 -15.72
CA GLU A 162 -27.97 -27.84 -15.12
C GLU A 162 -28.81 -26.60 -14.77
N GLN A 163 -29.88 -26.29 -15.52
CA GLN A 163 -30.75 -25.17 -15.20
C GLN A 163 -31.54 -25.43 -13.92
N LEU A 164 -31.98 -26.69 -13.70
CA LEU A 164 -32.59 -27.07 -12.45
C LEU A 164 -31.62 -26.96 -11.28
N LEU A 165 -30.36 -27.40 -11.47
CA LEU A 165 -29.30 -27.25 -10.48
C LEU A 165 -29.15 -25.80 -10.04
N GLU A 166 -28.91 -24.89 -11.00
CA GLU A 166 -28.71 -23.46 -10.71
C GLU A 166 -29.91 -22.84 -9.95
N VAL A 167 -31.12 -23.24 -10.31
CA VAL A 167 -32.35 -22.72 -9.66
C VAL A 167 -32.52 -23.28 -8.26
N VAL A 168 -32.32 -24.57 -8.07
CA VAL A 168 -32.43 -25.19 -6.74
C VAL A 168 -31.34 -24.67 -5.82
N GLU A 169 -30.10 -24.57 -6.30
CA GLU A 169 -28.96 -24.06 -5.54
C GLU A 169 -29.19 -22.66 -4.95
N ARG A 170 -29.81 -21.74 -5.71
CA ARG A 170 -30.07 -20.38 -5.20
C ARG A 170 -31.32 -20.29 -4.31
N ASN A 171 -32.18 -21.33 -4.32
CA ASN A 171 -33.43 -21.37 -3.54
C ASN A 171 -33.39 -22.41 -2.43
N GLN A 172 -32.35 -23.25 -2.31
CA GLN A 172 -32.27 -24.26 -1.24
C GLN A 172 -32.00 -23.63 0.13
N GLU A 173 -32.32 -24.36 1.18
CA GLU A 173 -31.97 -23.98 2.55
C GLU A 173 -30.49 -24.25 2.83
N ARG A 174 -29.84 -23.34 3.58
CA ARG A 174 -28.45 -23.50 4.01
C ARG A 174 -28.41 -24.34 5.29
N HIS A 175 -28.57 -25.64 5.15
CA HIS A 175 -28.55 -26.56 6.28
C HIS A 175 -27.18 -26.65 6.95
N GLY A 176 -27.15 -26.60 8.30
CA GLY A 176 -25.91 -26.67 9.06
C GLY A 176 -24.95 -25.54 8.76
N SER A 177 -25.47 -24.37 8.34
CA SER A 177 -24.67 -23.20 8.03
C SER A 177 -23.79 -22.80 9.22
N THR A 178 -22.52 -22.52 8.93
CA THR A 178 -21.56 -21.98 9.90
C THR A 178 -20.82 -20.79 9.27
N CYS A 179 -20.49 -19.81 10.11
CA CYS A 179 -19.71 -18.63 9.72
C CYS A 179 -18.42 -18.55 10.53
N LEU A 180 -17.50 -17.69 10.11
CA LEU A 180 -16.39 -17.29 10.97
C LEU A 180 -16.95 -16.67 12.27
N GLU A 181 -16.31 -16.96 13.40
CA GLU A 181 -16.70 -16.42 14.71
C GLU A 181 -16.70 -14.89 14.73
N ARG A 182 -15.78 -14.28 14.00
CA ARG A 182 -15.65 -12.83 13.85
C ARG A 182 -15.38 -12.49 12.39
N PRO A 183 -16.05 -11.48 11.84
CA PRO A 183 -15.69 -10.93 10.55
C PRO A 183 -14.27 -10.39 10.55
N VAL A 184 -13.59 -10.47 9.42
CA VAL A 184 -12.28 -9.88 9.20
C VAL A 184 -12.47 -8.44 8.70
N ALA A 185 -11.81 -7.49 9.37
CA ALA A 185 -11.88 -6.09 9.02
C ALA A 185 -10.96 -5.76 7.82
N ILE A 186 -11.42 -4.84 6.98
CA ILE A 186 -10.64 -4.29 5.86
C ILE A 186 -10.68 -2.77 5.98
N GLU A 187 -9.52 -2.14 5.92
CA GLU A 187 -9.40 -0.68 5.75
C GLU A 187 -9.18 -0.38 4.26
N VAL A 188 -10.10 0.36 3.66
CA VAL A 188 -10.07 0.72 2.24
C VAL A 188 -9.76 2.20 2.12
N ASP A 189 -8.58 2.50 1.59
CA ASP A 189 -8.09 3.86 1.37
C ASP A 189 -8.35 4.31 -0.08
N ARG A 190 -8.16 5.60 -0.35
CA ARG A 190 -8.08 6.10 -1.73
C ARG A 190 -6.82 5.59 -2.44
N ALA A 191 -6.83 5.57 -3.78
CA ALA A 191 -5.74 5.01 -4.60
C ALA A 191 -4.35 5.60 -4.28
N ARG A 192 -4.27 6.88 -3.90
CA ARG A 192 -3.04 7.57 -3.53
C ARG A 192 -2.32 6.94 -2.33
N ALA A 193 -3.01 6.20 -1.48
CA ALA A 193 -2.39 5.46 -0.38
C ALA A 193 -1.50 4.29 -0.86
N ARG A 194 -1.71 3.79 -2.08
CA ARG A 194 -0.92 2.71 -2.68
C ARG A 194 0.04 3.18 -3.76
N PHE A 195 -0.31 4.22 -4.53
CA PHE A 195 0.45 4.66 -5.69
C PHE A 195 0.73 6.15 -5.63
N GLY A 196 1.99 6.52 -5.91
CA GLY A 196 2.40 7.91 -6.05
C GLY A 196 3.90 8.10 -6.15
N SER A 197 4.29 9.13 -6.91
CA SER A 197 5.66 9.61 -7.05
C SER A 197 5.80 10.90 -6.23
N TRP A 198 6.69 10.91 -5.23
CA TRP A 198 6.83 12.00 -4.27
C TRP A 198 8.03 12.88 -4.59
N TYR A 199 7.85 14.18 -4.44
CA TYR A 199 8.94 15.18 -4.50
C TYR A 199 8.97 15.97 -3.20
N GLU A 200 10.05 15.84 -2.44
CA GLU A 200 10.27 16.58 -1.19
C GLU A 200 11.04 17.86 -1.48
N LEU A 201 10.55 18.99 -0.99
CA LEU A 201 11.19 20.29 -1.14
C LEU A 201 10.95 21.22 0.05
N PHE A 202 11.92 22.06 0.38
CA PHE A 202 11.81 23.09 1.41
C PHE A 202 11.22 24.37 0.82
N PRO A 203 10.01 24.80 1.16
CA PRO A 203 9.37 25.98 0.56
C PRO A 203 10.24 27.23 0.62
N ARG A 204 11.03 27.40 1.69
CA ARG A 204 11.92 28.54 1.88
C ARG A 204 13.00 28.68 0.78
N SER A 205 13.41 27.59 0.15
CA SER A 205 14.37 27.58 -0.96
C SER A 205 13.73 27.83 -2.32
N TRP A 206 12.41 27.90 -2.38
CA TRP A 206 11.61 28.09 -3.60
C TRP A 206 10.86 29.43 -3.61
N GLY A 207 11.07 30.30 -2.61
CA GLY A 207 10.37 31.57 -2.47
C GLY A 207 9.02 31.47 -1.78
N GLY A 208 8.93 30.61 -0.78
CA GLY A 208 7.72 30.40 0.03
C GLY A 208 6.65 29.57 -0.67
N LEU A 209 5.45 29.58 -0.11
CA LEU A 209 4.30 28.80 -0.62
C LEU A 209 3.91 29.22 -2.05
N GLN A 210 3.91 30.51 -2.35
CA GLN A 210 3.68 31.02 -3.71
C GLN A 210 4.75 30.55 -4.71
N GLY A 211 5.99 30.40 -4.24
CA GLY A 211 7.09 29.88 -5.06
C GLY A 211 6.85 28.44 -5.44
N VAL A 212 6.46 27.60 -4.47
CA VAL A 212 6.08 26.20 -4.72
C VAL A 212 4.87 26.12 -5.67
N GLU A 213 3.86 26.98 -5.50
CA GLU A 213 2.69 27.02 -6.38
C GLU A 213 3.07 27.26 -7.85
N ARG A 214 4.05 28.13 -8.12
CA ARG A 214 4.55 28.38 -9.47
C ARG A 214 5.22 27.18 -10.14
N GLU A 215 5.79 26.25 -9.36
CA GLU A 215 6.46 25.05 -9.88
C GLU A 215 5.50 23.87 -10.11
N LEU A 216 4.26 23.92 -9.62
CA LEU A 216 3.30 22.82 -9.75
C LEU A 216 3.05 22.37 -11.20
N PRO A 217 2.90 23.25 -12.21
CA PRO A 217 2.70 22.79 -13.58
C PRO A 217 3.86 21.93 -14.08
N LYS A 218 5.11 22.30 -13.73
CA LYS A 218 6.30 21.55 -14.11
C LYS A 218 6.43 20.24 -13.35
N LEU A 219 6.12 20.22 -12.06
CA LEU A 219 6.08 18.99 -11.26
C LEU A 219 5.02 18.01 -11.78
N ALA A 220 3.87 18.52 -12.23
CA ALA A 220 2.84 17.72 -12.89
C ALA A 220 3.31 17.15 -14.24
N GLU A 221 4.00 17.96 -15.08
CA GLU A 221 4.61 17.52 -16.33
C GLU A 221 5.65 16.42 -16.08
N LEU A 222 6.43 16.53 -15.02
CA LEU A 222 7.38 15.51 -14.59
C LEU A 222 6.71 14.24 -14.02
N GLY A 223 5.40 14.26 -13.81
CA GLY A 223 4.59 13.13 -13.37
C GLY A 223 4.67 12.87 -11.85
N PHE A 224 4.96 13.87 -11.04
CA PHE A 224 4.84 13.76 -9.59
C PHE A 224 3.39 13.81 -9.14
N ASP A 225 3.08 13.05 -8.10
CA ASP A 225 1.75 12.86 -7.54
C ASP A 225 1.61 13.53 -6.16
N VAL A 226 2.71 13.69 -5.44
CA VAL A 226 2.74 14.30 -4.11
C VAL A 226 3.93 15.24 -4.00
N VAL A 227 3.68 16.47 -3.54
CA VAL A 227 4.71 17.42 -3.13
C VAL A 227 4.75 17.45 -1.61
N TYR A 228 5.86 17.00 -1.03
CA TYR A 228 6.04 16.95 0.41
C TYR A 228 6.84 18.16 0.89
N LEU A 229 6.27 18.87 1.85
CA LEU A 229 6.84 20.04 2.50
C LEU A 229 7.31 19.66 3.91
N PRO A 230 8.61 19.73 4.24
CA PRO A 230 9.08 19.76 5.62
C PRO A 230 8.33 20.81 6.45
N PRO A 231 8.44 20.80 7.80
CA PRO A 231 7.61 21.67 8.64
C PRO A 231 7.58 23.12 8.17
N ILE A 232 6.38 23.67 7.98
CA ILE A 232 6.14 25.05 7.52
C ILE A 232 5.92 26.02 8.67
N HIS A 233 6.09 25.57 9.90
CA HIS A 233 5.79 26.29 11.12
C HIS A 233 6.86 27.34 11.47
N PRO A 234 6.56 28.30 12.37
CA PRO A 234 7.56 29.19 12.96
C PRO A 234 8.72 28.40 13.57
N ILE A 235 9.93 28.94 13.52
CA ILE A 235 11.17 28.29 13.97
C ILE A 235 11.72 29.03 15.17
N GLY A 236 11.98 28.33 16.27
CA GLY A 236 12.50 28.90 17.50
C GLY A 236 13.85 29.61 17.34
N HIS A 237 14.12 30.55 18.25
CA HIS A 237 15.35 31.35 18.29
C HIS A 237 16.35 30.81 19.29
N THR A 238 15.88 30.26 20.40
CA THR A 238 16.73 29.72 21.48
C THR A 238 17.44 28.44 21.04
N ASN A 239 18.75 28.38 21.17
CA ASN A 239 19.60 27.27 20.73
C ASN A 239 19.50 26.95 19.22
N ARG A 240 19.08 27.93 18.40
CA ARG A 240 18.96 27.78 16.95
C ARG A 240 20.24 27.23 16.34
N LYS A 241 20.11 26.24 15.50
CA LYS A 241 21.22 25.61 14.79
C LYS A 241 21.67 26.49 13.62
N GLY A 242 22.98 26.56 13.43
CA GLY A 242 23.60 27.21 12.27
C GLY A 242 23.96 26.22 11.17
N ARG A 243 24.62 26.73 10.13
CA ARG A 243 25.07 25.98 8.95
C ARG A 243 25.78 24.67 9.32
N ASN A 244 25.53 23.62 8.55
CA ASN A 244 26.08 22.28 8.78
C ASN A 244 25.88 21.78 10.22
N ASN A 245 24.72 22.10 10.84
CA ASN A 245 24.36 21.72 12.21
C ASN A 245 25.27 22.34 13.29
N ALA A 246 25.83 23.51 13.06
CA ALA A 246 26.58 24.24 14.06
C ALA A 246 25.70 24.52 15.29
N LEU A 247 26.31 24.47 16.50
CA LEU A 247 25.60 24.63 17.77
C LEU A 247 25.01 26.03 17.97
N VAL A 248 25.55 27.02 17.27
CA VAL A 248 25.12 28.42 17.37
C VAL A 248 24.89 28.94 15.95
N ALA A 249 23.71 29.50 15.72
CA ALA A 249 23.38 30.15 14.47
C ALA A 249 24.14 31.48 14.32
N ALA A 250 24.63 31.74 13.12
CA ALA A 250 25.09 33.09 12.74
C ALA A 250 23.87 33.97 12.40
N THR A 251 24.11 35.28 12.32
CA THR A 251 23.07 36.22 11.88
C THR A 251 22.59 35.86 10.47
N GLY A 252 21.32 35.62 10.31
CA GLY A 252 20.68 35.24 9.03
C GLY A 252 20.62 33.74 8.78
N ASP A 253 21.10 32.89 9.68
CA ASP A 253 20.86 31.45 9.58
C ASP A 253 19.40 31.12 9.89
N PRO A 254 18.70 30.35 9.03
CA PRO A 254 17.26 30.13 9.15
C PRO A 254 16.87 29.16 10.28
N GLY A 255 17.82 28.37 10.80
CA GLY A 255 17.55 27.29 11.73
C GLY A 255 16.91 26.06 11.09
N SER A 256 16.63 25.05 11.93
CA SER A 256 15.97 23.82 11.52
C SER A 256 14.44 23.98 11.52
N PRO A 257 13.72 23.61 10.46
CA PRO A 257 12.26 23.63 10.44
C PRO A 257 11.61 22.74 11.49
N TRP A 258 12.34 21.72 11.97
CA TRP A 258 11.86 20.83 13.03
C TRP A 258 11.96 21.44 14.44
N ALA A 259 12.62 22.60 14.60
CA ALA A 259 12.58 23.37 15.85
C ALA A 259 11.33 24.26 15.89
N ILE A 260 10.16 23.63 15.99
CA ILE A 260 8.83 24.24 15.79
C ILE A 260 8.47 25.17 16.92
N GLY A 261 8.03 26.37 16.56
CA GLY A 261 7.37 27.36 17.42
C GLY A 261 8.27 28.52 17.83
N ASP A 262 7.70 29.70 17.79
CA ASP A 262 8.21 30.97 18.35
C ASP A 262 7.02 31.82 18.83
N GLU A 263 7.25 33.12 19.10
CA GLU A 263 6.21 34.04 19.55
C GLU A 263 5.07 34.26 18.51
N THR A 264 5.24 33.84 17.26
CA THR A 264 4.23 33.97 16.20
C THR A 264 3.32 32.76 16.11
N GLY A 265 3.65 31.62 16.76
CA GLY A 265 2.81 30.44 16.83
C GLY A 265 3.55 29.12 16.91
N GLY A 266 2.79 28.05 16.86
CA GLY A 266 3.29 26.67 16.99
C GLY A 266 2.91 25.78 15.80
N HIS A 267 2.41 24.56 16.10
CA HIS A 267 2.07 23.53 15.12
C HIS A 267 0.87 23.85 14.22
N ASP A 268 0.13 24.87 14.52
CA ASP A 268 -1.05 25.39 13.81
C ASP A 268 -0.80 26.73 13.10
N ALA A 269 0.46 27.18 13.04
CA ALA A 269 0.86 28.43 12.40
C ALA A 269 1.83 28.20 11.25
N ILE A 270 1.84 29.10 10.28
CA ILE A 270 2.79 29.14 9.17
C ILE A 270 3.89 30.16 9.49
N HIS A 271 5.15 29.80 9.20
CA HIS A 271 6.27 30.73 9.31
C HIS A 271 6.02 31.98 8.44
N PRO A 272 6.10 33.20 8.99
CA PRO A 272 5.72 34.43 8.27
C PRO A 272 6.45 34.64 6.93
N GLU A 273 7.69 34.18 6.81
CA GLU A 273 8.47 34.27 5.55
C GLU A 273 8.03 33.25 4.49
N LEU A 274 7.29 32.21 4.84
CA LEU A 274 6.78 31.23 3.89
C LEU A 274 5.48 31.66 3.25
N GLY A 275 4.66 32.45 3.97
CA GLY A 275 3.37 32.89 3.49
C GLY A 275 2.26 32.84 4.54
N THR A 276 1.03 32.85 4.07
CA THR A 276 -0.19 32.87 4.86
C THR A 276 -1.01 31.60 4.69
N GLU A 277 -2.03 31.41 5.53
CA GLU A 277 -2.98 30.30 5.39
C GLU A 277 -3.77 30.38 4.06
N ASP A 278 -4.14 31.60 3.62
CA ASP A 278 -4.80 31.80 2.32
C ASP A 278 -3.90 31.35 1.16
N GLU A 279 -2.60 31.59 1.24
CA GLU A 279 -1.63 31.14 0.24
C GLU A 279 -1.43 29.61 0.30
N LEU A 280 -1.48 28.98 1.47
CA LEU A 280 -1.49 27.53 1.59
C LEU A 280 -2.76 26.93 0.94
N ARG A 281 -3.93 27.51 1.20
CA ARG A 281 -5.18 27.08 0.57
C ARG A 281 -5.12 27.25 -0.96
N SER A 282 -4.52 28.33 -1.45
CA SER A 282 -4.26 28.53 -2.88
C SER A 282 -3.38 27.43 -3.46
N LEU A 283 -2.23 27.18 -2.83
CA LEU A 283 -1.30 26.13 -3.22
C LEU A 283 -1.98 24.75 -3.27
N VAL A 284 -2.76 24.39 -2.24
CA VAL A 284 -3.49 23.10 -2.19
C VAL A 284 -4.52 22.99 -3.31
N ASN A 285 -5.25 24.07 -3.60
CA ASN A 285 -6.24 24.09 -4.68
C ASN A 285 -5.58 24.01 -6.06
N ALA A 286 -4.48 24.73 -6.27
CA ALA A 286 -3.68 24.66 -7.48
C ALA A 286 -3.10 23.24 -7.67
N ALA A 287 -2.53 22.63 -6.64
CA ALA A 287 -2.01 21.27 -6.69
C ALA A 287 -3.10 20.26 -7.08
N ARG A 288 -4.29 20.36 -6.47
CA ARG A 288 -5.44 19.52 -6.80
C ARG A 288 -5.86 19.65 -8.27
N SER A 289 -5.76 20.83 -8.88
CA SER A 289 -6.06 21.01 -10.30
C SER A 289 -5.08 20.28 -11.24
N HIS A 290 -3.94 19.89 -10.73
CA HIS A 290 -2.90 19.10 -11.41
C HIS A 290 -2.86 17.63 -10.95
N ASP A 291 -3.85 17.15 -10.19
CA ASP A 291 -3.85 15.82 -9.54
C ASP A 291 -2.65 15.58 -8.63
N ILE A 292 -2.16 16.63 -7.98
CA ILE A 292 -1.07 16.58 -7.00
C ILE A 292 -1.65 16.80 -5.61
N ASP A 293 -1.24 15.98 -4.63
CA ASP A 293 -1.48 16.21 -3.21
C ASP A 293 -0.32 17.00 -2.59
N ILE A 294 -0.63 17.93 -1.70
CA ILE A 294 0.37 18.53 -0.81
C ILE A 294 0.44 17.69 0.46
N ALA A 295 1.63 17.23 0.80
CA ALA A 295 1.92 16.54 2.06
C ALA A 295 2.62 17.50 3.02
N LEU A 296 2.15 17.56 4.27
CA LEU A 296 2.83 18.29 5.35
C LEU A 296 3.55 17.33 6.30
N ASP A 297 4.66 17.82 6.86
CA ASP A 297 5.33 17.15 7.98
C ASP A 297 4.54 17.32 9.28
N PHE A 298 4.36 16.23 10.02
CA PHE A 298 3.82 16.27 11.37
C PHE A 298 4.87 15.77 12.35
N ALA A 299 5.63 16.71 12.90
CA ALA A 299 6.69 16.47 13.87
C ALA A 299 6.23 16.90 15.27
N ILE A 300 6.10 15.94 16.19
CA ILE A 300 5.68 16.20 17.57
C ILE A 300 6.88 16.50 18.43
N GLN A 301 7.35 17.73 18.30
CA GLN A 301 8.46 18.32 19.05
C GLN A 301 8.37 19.83 19.00
N ALA A 302 8.93 20.53 19.94
CA ALA A 302 8.85 21.99 20.05
C ALA A 302 10.24 22.61 20.24
N SER A 303 10.41 23.85 19.79
CA SER A 303 11.53 24.69 20.22
C SER A 303 11.38 25.12 21.68
N ALA A 304 12.39 25.75 22.25
CA ALA A 304 12.29 26.36 23.58
C ALA A 304 11.34 27.60 23.62
N ASP A 305 11.03 28.15 22.46
CA ASP A 305 10.23 29.38 22.33
C ASP A 305 8.76 29.10 21.96
N HIS A 306 8.39 27.82 21.86
CA HIS A 306 7.04 27.39 21.51
C HIS A 306 6.01 27.85 22.56
N PRO A 307 4.85 28.40 22.17
CA PRO A 307 3.81 28.88 23.09
C PRO A 307 3.43 27.86 24.18
N TRP A 308 3.35 26.58 23.85
CA TRP A 308 3.01 25.53 24.81
C TRP A 308 3.99 25.42 26.00
N LEU A 309 5.25 25.86 25.88
CA LEU A 309 6.18 25.79 27.02
C LEU A 309 5.78 26.77 28.13
N SER A 310 5.13 27.87 27.78
CA SER A 310 4.59 28.84 28.75
C SER A 310 3.16 28.52 29.19
N GLU A 311 2.33 28.01 28.29
CA GLU A 311 0.91 27.74 28.52
C GLU A 311 0.71 26.41 29.23
N HIS A 312 1.50 25.37 28.87
CA HIS A 312 1.43 24.00 29.35
C HIS A 312 2.81 23.43 29.68
N PRO A 313 3.53 23.99 30.67
CA PRO A 313 4.87 23.55 31.01
C PRO A 313 4.93 22.07 31.43
N GLU A 314 3.83 21.49 31.91
CA GLU A 314 3.69 20.07 32.27
C GLU A 314 3.73 19.13 31.04
N TRP A 315 3.54 19.62 29.85
CA TRP A 315 3.63 18.83 28.62
C TRP A 315 5.08 18.57 28.19
N PHE A 316 6.09 19.08 28.94
CA PHE A 316 7.50 18.93 28.56
C PHE A 316 8.32 18.28 29.66
N HIS A 317 9.25 17.43 29.24
CA HIS A 317 10.18 16.79 30.18
C HIS A 317 11.21 17.80 30.72
N ARG A 318 11.37 17.81 32.03
CA ARG A 318 12.44 18.53 32.70
C ARG A 318 13.37 17.58 33.40
N ARG A 319 14.65 17.96 33.46
CA ARG A 319 15.64 17.25 34.25
C ARG A 319 15.47 17.62 35.74
N PRO A 320 16.06 16.85 36.69
CA PRO A 320 15.96 17.18 38.12
C PRO A 320 16.48 18.57 38.50
N ASP A 321 17.38 19.14 37.69
CA ASP A 321 17.89 20.51 37.87
C ASP A 321 16.95 21.60 37.32
N GLY A 322 15.78 21.22 36.80
CA GLY A 322 14.77 22.12 36.24
C GLY A 322 14.99 22.47 34.77
N THR A 323 16.09 22.07 34.13
CA THR A 323 16.32 22.33 32.72
C THR A 323 15.44 21.47 31.83
N LEU A 324 15.04 22.01 30.67
CA LEU A 324 14.30 21.24 29.66
C LEU A 324 15.17 20.11 29.09
N LYS A 325 14.55 18.95 28.88
CA LYS A 325 15.22 17.81 28.26
C LYS A 325 15.09 17.90 26.75
N TYR A 326 16.20 18.25 26.06
CA TYR A 326 16.24 18.29 24.59
C TYR A 326 16.19 16.87 24.00
N ALA A 327 15.81 16.79 22.72
CA ALA A 327 15.77 15.53 21.98
C ALA A 327 17.20 15.03 21.70
N GLU A 328 17.41 13.74 21.87
CA GLU A 328 18.71 13.11 21.60
C GLU A 328 18.53 11.65 21.15
N ASN A 329 19.42 11.22 20.26
CA ASN A 329 19.66 9.84 19.88
C ASN A 329 21.17 9.61 19.97
N PRO A 330 21.70 9.30 21.14
CA PRO A 330 23.15 9.30 21.40
C PRO A 330 23.94 8.52 20.34
N PRO A 331 25.06 9.10 19.81
CA PRO A 331 25.69 10.35 20.25
C PRO A 331 25.09 11.65 19.66
N LYS A 332 24.05 11.57 18.76
CA LYS A 332 23.39 12.74 18.18
C LYS A 332 22.57 13.50 19.23
N ARG A 333 22.68 14.84 19.22
CA ARG A 333 21.97 15.75 20.13
C ARG A 333 21.31 16.86 19.31
N TYR A 334 20.04 17.15 19.63
CA TYR A 334 19.22 18.16 18.99
C TYR A 334 18.82 19.21 20.04
N GLN A 335 19.75 20.13 20.35
CA GLN A 335 19.60 21.06 21.47
C GLN A 335 18.54 22.14 21.22
N ASP A 336 18.10 22.29 19.98
CA ASP A 336 17.07 23.21 19.52
C ASP A 336 15.65 22.65 19.61
N ILE A 337 15.48 21.35 19.92
CA ILE A 337 14.18 20.71 19.99
C ILE A 337 13.96 19.93 21.30
N TYR A 338 12.73 19.95 21.78
CA TYR A 338 12.29 19.34 23.04
C TYR A 338 11.11 18.41 22.79
N ASN A 339 11.21 17.20 23.33
CA ASN A 339 10.15 16.22 23.23
C ASN A 339 9.05 16.49 24.24
N VAL A 340 7.80 16.22 23.84
CA VAL A 340 6.66 16.28 24.75
C VAL A 340 6.70 15.14 25.77
N ASN A 341 6.08 15.40 26.93
CA ASN A 341 5.93 14.44 28.03
C ASN A 341 4.62 13.65 27.88
N TRP A 342 4.70 12.44 27.37
CA TRP A 342 3.54 11.56 27.18
C TRP A 342 2.96 11.03 28.50
N GLU A 343 3.68 11.18 29.62
CA GLU A 343 3.28 10.78 30.97
C GLU A 343 2.79 11.97 31.79
N SER A 344 2.53 13.13 31.16
CA SER A 344 1.93 14.30 31.77
C SER A 344 0.58 13.95 32.40
N GLU A 345 0.25 14.54 33.56
CA GLU A 345 -1.09 14.40 34.14
C GLU A 345 -2.18 14.91 33.19
N ASP A 346 -1.86 15.93 32.36
CA ASP A 346 -2.73 16.44 31.31
C ASP A 346 -2.42 15.83 29.92
N TRP A 347 -2.14 14.54 29.85
CA TRP A 347 -1.91 13.87 28.56
C TRP A 347 -3.09 13.98 27.60
N ARG A 348 -4.34 14.10 28.11
CA ARG A 348 -5.52 14.28 27.25
C ARG A 348 -5.52 15.64 26.59
N GLY A 349 -5.22 16.74 27.33
CA GLY A 349 -5.05 18.06 26.76
C GLY A 349 -4.00 18.10 25.66
N LEU A 350 -2.86 17.45 25.88
CA LEU A 350 -1.80 17.30 24.87
C LEU A 350 -2.30 16.56 23.62
N TRP A 351 -3.00 15.43 23.77
CA TRP A 351 -3.53 14.67 22.64
C TRP A 351 -4.56 15.50 21.86
N ASP A 352 -5.47 16.19 22.53
CA ASP A 352 -6.48 17.04 21.92
C ASP A 352 -5.84 18.23 21.18
N ALA A 353 -4.79 18.83 21.72
CA ALA A 353 -4.05 19.91 21.07
C ALA A 353 -3.37 19.43 19.76
N LEU A 354 -2.74 18.25 19.81
CA LEU A 354 -2.13 17.62 18.64
C LEU A 354 -3.18 17.26 17.57
N LEU A 355 -4.33 16.73 17.98
CA LEU A 355 -5.45 16.46 17.07
C LEU A 355 -5.96 17.74 16.42
N LYS A 356 -6.14 18.81 17.20
CA LYS A 356 -6.58 20.13 16.67
C LYS A 356 -5.61 20.65 15.63
N ALA A 357 -4.29 20.54 15.85
CA ALA A 357 -3.29 20.93 14.88
C ALA A 357 -3.42 20.15 13.56
N VAL A 358 -3.60 18.83 13.61
CA VAL A 358 -3.80 18.02 12.40
C VAL A 358 -5.10 18.42 11.69
N LEU A 359 -6.21 18.55 12.44
CA LEU A 359 -7.52 18.90 11.87
C LEU A 359 -7.55 20.31 11.28
N HIS A 360 -6.78 21.26 11.84
CA HIS A 360 -6.60 22.59 11.25
C HIS A 360 -6.03 22.49 9.83
N TRP A 361 -4.99 21.68 9.63
CA TRP A 361 -4.41 21.49 8.30
C TRP A 361 -5.32 20.69 7.36
N VAL A 362 -6.10 19.72 7.89
CA VAL A 362 -7.13 19.03 7.12
C VAL A 362 -8.19 20.01 6.61
N ASP A 363 -8.60 20.99 7.43
CA ASP A 363 -9.52 22.07 7.03
C ASP A 363 -8.91 22.98 5.95
N CYS A 364 -7.59 23.21 5.99
CA CYS A 364 -6.86 23.88 4.91
C CYS A 364 -6.78 23.06 3.61
N GLY A 365 -7.26 21.82 3.62
CA GLY A 365 -7.33 20.93 2.45
C GLY A 365 -6.19 19.92 2.34
N ILE A 366 -5.30 19.84 3.34
CA ILE A 366 -4.23 18.86 3.39
C ILE A 366 -4.82 17.45 3.61
N LYS A 367 -4.40 16.50 2.77
CA LYS A 367 -4.85 15.10 2.81
C LYS A 367 -3.72 14.11 3.05
N VAL A 368 -2.49 14.57 3.19
CA VAL A 368 -1.33 13.71 3.39
C VAL A 368 -0.44 14.30 4.48
N PHE A 369 -0.09 13.46 5.47
CA PHE A 369 0.87 13.80 6.51
C PHE A 369 2.04 12.83 6.49
N ARG A 370 3.25 13.34 6.38
CA ARG A 370 4.46 12.59 6.71
C ARG A 370 4.73 12.79 8.19
N VAL A 371 4.79 11.72 8.93
CA VAL A 371 4.93 11.78 10.39
C VAL A 371 6.37 11.50 10.79
N ASP A 372 6.96 12.48 11.45
CA ASP A 372 8.35 12.43 11.93
C ASP A 372 8.50 11.50 13.14
N ASN A 373 9.40 10.51 13.03
CA ASN A 373 9.77 9.59 14.09
C ASN A 373 8.58 9.04 14.93
N PRO A 374 7.51 8.48 14.33
CA PRO A 374 6.34 8.01 15.08
C PRO A 374 6.66 6.87 16.06
N HIS A 375 7.75 6.15 15.84
CA HIS A 375 8.19 5.05 16.69
C HIS A 375 8.71 5.49 18.08
N THR A 376 8.91 6.78 18.27
CA THR A 376 9.32 7.38 19.56
C THR A 376 8.14 7.90 20.38
N LYS A 377 6.91 7.71 19.92
CA LYS A 377 5.67 8.17 20.53
C LYS A 377 4.76 6.96 20.84
N PRO A 378 3.78 7.08 21.78
CA PRO A 378 2.93 5.96 22.17
C PRO A 378 2.05 5.44 21.04
N PHE A 379 2.03 4.13 20.84
CA PHE A 379 1.15 3.49 19.85
C PHE A 379 -0.34 3.78 20.06
N PRO A 380 -0.87 3.81 21.30
CA PRO A 380 -2.26 4.17 21.54
C PRO A 380 -2.63 5.58 21.06
N PHE A 381 -1.69 6.54 21.17
CA PHE A 381 -1.89 7.88 20.63
C PHE A 381 -2.09 7.85 19.13
N TRP A 382 -1.22 7.14 18.37
CA TRP A 382 -1.34 7.07 16.92
C TRP A 382 -2.63 6.38 16.48
N SER A 383 -2.98 5.26 17.11
CA SER A 383 -4.24 4.57 16.79
C SER A 383 -5.45 5.48 16.99
N TRP A 384 -5.47 6.22 18.10
CA TRP A 384 -6.53 7.17 18.43
C TRP A 384 -6.52 8.37 17.47
N LEU A 385 -5.36 9.03 17.25
CA LEU A 385 -5.27 10.22 16.39
C LEU A 385 -5.76 9.92 14.98
N ILE A 386 -5.24 8.85 14.38
CA ILE A 386 -5.60 8.45 13.01
C ILE A 386 -7.10 8.12 12.92
N GLU A 387 -7.65 7.44 13.93
CA GLU A 387 -9.09 7.17 13.97
C GLU A 387 -9.91 8.46 14.08
N GLN A 388 -9.53 9.41 14.96
CA GLN A 388 -10.24 10.69 15.08
C GLN A 388 -10.19 11.51 13.78
N VAL A 389 -9.05 11.56 13.12
CA VAL A 389 -8.92 12.24 11.82
C VAL A 389 -9.79 11.56 10.78
N HIS A 390 -9.79 10.23 10.71
CA HIS A 390 -10.63 9.47 9.78
C HIS A 390 -12.14 9.55 10.07
N LEU A 391 -12.56 9.94 11.27
CA LEU A 391 -13.97 10.28 11.55
C LEU A 391 -14.39 11.59 10.87
N VAL A 392 -13.45 12.51 10.65
CA VAL A 392 -13.68 13.79 9.97
C VAL A 392 -13.48 13.62 8.46
N ASP A 393 -12.37 12.99 8.05
CA ASP A 393 -12.02 12.83 6.65
C ASP A 393 -11.24 11.52 6.41
N ARG A 394 -11.89 10.58 5.73
CA ARG A 394 -11.34 9.26 5.40
C ARG A 394 -10.26 9.28 4.32
N ASP A 395 -10.14 10.37 3.57
CA ASP A 395 -9.16 10.49 2.49
C ASP A 395 -7.77 10.86 3.00
N VAL A 396 -7.62 11.15 4.29
CA VAL A 396 -6.34 11.50 4.89
C VAL A 396 -5.41 10.30 4.97
N ILE A 397 -4.17 10.48 4.50
CA ILE A 397 -3.11 9.48 4.45
C ILE A 397 -2.01 9.86 5.44
N PHE A 398 -1.51 8.88 6.20
CA PHE A 398 -0.38 9.04 7.09
C PHE A 398 0.81 8.17 6.64
N LEU A 399 1.95 8.80 6.36
CA LEU A 399 3.21 8.15 6.03
C LEU A 399 4.13 8.16 7.25
N ALA A 400 4.49 6.99 7.76
CA ALA A 400 5.39 6.85 8.92
C ALA A 400 6.86 6.96 8.49
N GLU A 401 7.60 7.93 9.03
CA GLU A 401 9.06 7.91 8.99
C GLU A 401 9.59 7.18 10.22
N ALA A 402 9.83 5.89 10.08
CA ALA A 402 10.18 5.03 11.21
C ALA A 402 11.34 4.10 10.88
N PHE A 403 12.58 4.61 10.98
CA PHE A 403 13.79 3.79 10.85
C PHE A 403 14.11 3.13 12.19
N THR A 404 13.46 2.00 12.45
CA THR A 404 13.51 1.31 13.73
C THR A 404 13.39 -0.21 13.55
N ARG A 405 13.30 -0.95 14.66
CA ARG A 405 13.12 -2.40 14.64
C ARG A 405 11.89 -2.79 13.82
N ARG A 406 12.02 -3.82 12.99
CA ARG A 406 10.96 -4.31 12.10
C ARG A 406 9.62 -4.53 12.80
N ALA A 407 9.63 -5.10 14.01
CA ALA A 407 8.40 -5.30 14.78
C ALA A 407 7.64 -4.01 15.07
N VAL A 408 8.37 -2.91 15.33
CA VAL A 408 7.79 -1.58 15.57
C VAL A 408 7.23 -0.99 14.28
N MET A 409 7.96 -1.06 13.16
CA MET A 409 7.48 -0.60 11.85
C MET A 409 6.19 -1.33 11.44
N ARG A 410 6.17 -2.66 11.58
CA ARG A 410 4.98 -3.49 11.33
C ARG A 410 3.80 -3.08 12.19
N HIS A 411 4.04 -2.81 13.47
CA HIS A 411 2.98 -2.43 14.39
C HIS A 411 2.38 -1.08 14.02
N LEU A 412 3.20 -0.08 13.69
CA LEU A 412 2.72 1.22 13.18
C LEU A 412 1.84 1.04 11.96
N ALA A 413 2.26 0.21 10.99
CA ALA A 413 1.44 -0.09 9.83
C ALA A 413 0.09 -0.73 10.21
N LYS A 414 0.05 -1.64 11.19
CA LYS A 414 -1.18 -2.32 11.64
C LYS A 414 -2.16 -1.38 12.34
N ILE A 415 -1.66 -0.37 13.07
CA ILE A 415 -2.50 0.53 13.88
C ILE A 415 -3.03 1.76 13.13
N GLY A 416 -2.76 1.88 11.82
CA GLY A 416 -3.43 2.90 11.00
C GLY A 416 -2.56 3.66 10.02
N PHE A 417 -1.22 3.66 10.15
CA PHE A 417 -0.37 4.33 9.16
C PHE A 417 -0.59 3.75 7.76
N SER A 418 -0.91 4.62 6.80
CA SER A 418 -1.26 4.21 5.43
C SER A 418 -0.06 3.73 4.63
N GLN A 419 1.10 4.34 4.86
CA GLN A 419 2.38 4.06 4.21
C GLN A 419 3.52 4.12 5.23
N SER A 420 4.68 3.56 4.88
CA SER A 420 5.89 3.62 5.70
C SER A 420 7.14 3.83 4.85
N TYR A 421 8.04 4.70 5.32
CA TYR A 421 9.44 4.65 4.89
C TYR A 421 10.01 3.26 5.14
N THR A 422 11.09 2.93 4.45
CA THR A 422 11.65 1.57 4.41
C THR A 422 13.17 1.61 4.50
N TYR A 423 13.77 0.44 4.73
CA TYR A 423 15.23 0.28 4.67
C TYR A 423 15.78 0.16 3.23
N PHE A 424 14.96 0.46 2.20
CA PHE A 424 15.39 0.44 0.81
C PHE A 424 16.70 1.22 0.59
N THR A 425 16.83 2.42 1.18
CA THR A 425 18.00 3.29 1.04
C THR A 425 19.33 2.58 1.33
N TRP A 426 19.34 1.66 2.32
CA TRP A 426 20.54 0.90 2.73
C TRP A 426 20.66 -0.49 2.08
N LYS A 427 19.74 -0.85 1.17
CA LYS A 427 19.78 -2.09 0.40
C LYS A 427 20.30 -1.80 -0.99
N ASN A 428 21.57 -2.13 -1.28
CA ASN A 428 22.25 -1.70 -2.51
C ASN A 428 22.82 -2.84 -3.34
N SER A 429 22.92 -4.06 -2.81
CA SER A 429 23.28 -5.26 -3.56
C SER A 429 22.04 -6.00 -4.09
N ARG A 430 22.22 -6.81 -5.15
CA ARG A 430 21.18 -7.70 -5.67
C ARG A 430 20.58 -8.56 -4.57
N HIS A 431 21.41 -9.20 -3.76
CA HIS A 431 20.97 -10.11 -2.69
C HIS A 431 20.09 -9.37 -1.66
N GLU A 432 20.57 -8.24 -1.11
CA GLU A 432 19.84 -7.47 -0.11
C GLU A 432 18.49 -6.96 -0.64
N LEU A 433 18.45 -6.46 -1.88
CA LEU A 433 17.21 -5.98 -2.51
C LEU A 433 16.22 -7.11 -2.74
N THR A 434 16.69 -8.26 -3.27
CA THR A 434 15.85 -9.43 -3.52
C THR A 434 15.24 -9.96 -2.23
N GLU A 435 16.07 -10.14 -1.18
CA GLU A 435 15.60 -10.60 0.13
C GLU A 435 14.58 -9.63 0.73
N TYR A 436 14.92 -8.34 0.76
CA TYR A 436 14.08 -7.33 1.39
C TYR A 436 12.73 -7.15 0.70
N VAL A 437 12.74 -7.05 -0.63
CA VAL A 437 11.50 -6.89 -1.41
C VAL A 437 10.66 -8.16 -1.35
N SER A 438 11.27 -9.37 -1.47
CA SER A 438 10.55 -10.64 -1.34
C SER A 438 9.87 -10.76 0.02
N GLN A 439 10.56 -10.32 1.09
CA GLN A 439 9.99 -10.31 2.42
C GLN A 439 8.74 -9.42 2.50
N LEU A 440 8.78 -8.21 1.93
CA LEU A 440 7.64 -7.29 1.96
C LEU A 440 6.50 -7.75 1.04
N ALA A 441 6.81 -8.29 -0.14
CA ALA A 441 5.83 -8.62 -1.18
C ALA A 441 5.21 -10.02 -1.03
N HIS A 442 5.96 -11.01 -0.50
CA HIS A 442 5.55 -12.41 -0.53
C HIS A 442 5.22 -12.99 0.86
N THR A 443 5.22 -12.16 1.91
CA THR A 443 4.75 -12.56 3.24
C THR A 443 3.40 -11.90 3.57
N ASP A 444 2.89 -12.12 4.77
CA ASP A 444 1.69 -11.46 5.29
C ASP A 444 1.83 -9.94 5.40
N GLU A 445 3.05 -9.40 5.35
CA GLU A 445 3.30 -7.96 5.36
C GLU A 445 2.59 -7.22 4.22
N ARG A 446 2.47 -7.83 3.04
CA ARG A 446 1.73 -7.27 1.90
C ARG A 446 0.28 -6.89 2.21
N GLU A 447 -0.32 -7.52 3.22
CA GLU A 447 -1.71 -7.31 3.58
C GLU A 447 -1.94 -6.02 4.37
N TYR A 448 -0.89 -5.44 4.98
CA TYR A 448 -1.01 -4.27 5.85
C TYR A 448 0.12 -3.25 5.73
N PHE A 449 1.29 -3.62 5.19
CA PHE A 449 2.45 -2.73 5.08
C PHE A 449 2.60 -2.22 3.64
N ARG A 450 2.44 -0.92 3.42
CA ARG A 450 2.65 -0.28 2.12
C ARG A 450 3.98 0.48 2.13
N PRO A 451 5.01 -0.04 1.45
CA PRO A 451 6.33 0.59 1.42
C PRO A 451 6.35 1.84 0.55
N ASN A 452 7.04 2.88 1.03
CA ASN A 452 7.44 4.04 0.24
C ASN A 452 8.97 4.06 0.13
N PHE A 453 9.50 3.96 -1.09
CA PHE A 453 10.93 3.85 -1.35
C PHE A 453 11.54 5.23 -1.63
N PHE A 454 11.92 5.97 -0.58
CA PHE A 454 12.71 7.16 -0.76
C PHE A 454 14.16 6.80 -1.14
N VAL A 455 14.67 7.42 -2.20
CA VAL A 455 16.05 7.20 -2.67
C VAL A 455 17.07 7.99 -1.85
N ASN A 456 16.66 9.15 -1.37
CA ASN A 456 17.38 10.03 -0.48
C ASN A 456 16.39 10.84 0.37
N THR A 457 16.85 11.42 1.46
CA THR A 457 16.09 12.38 2.29
C THR A 457 17.05 13.48 2.73
N PRO A 458 16.60 14.59 3.31
CA PRO A 458 17.51 15.61 3.84
C PRO A 458 18.51 15.10 4.89
N ASP A 459 18.22 13.94 5.52
CA ASP A 459 19.04 13.29 6.55
C ASP A 459 19.86 12.12 6.03
N ILE A 460 19.57 11.62 4.81
CA ILE A 460 20.11 10.36 4.32
C ILE A 460 20.61 10.50 2.89
N LEU A 461 21.92 10.72 2.79
CA LEU A 461 22.71 10.57 1.57
C LEU A 461 23.58 9.33 1.73
N HIS A 462 23.10 8.17 1.30
CA HIS A 462 23.82 6.90 1.47
C HIS A 462 25.14 6.89 0.70
N ALA A 463 26.16 6.18 1.23
CA ALA A 463 27.49 6.06 0.63
C ALA A 463 27.48 5.64 -0.85
N TYR A 464 26.51 4.80 -1.26
CA TYR A 464 26.34 4.38 -2.65
C TYR A 464 26.10 5.59 -3.59
N LEU A 465 25.30 6.58 -3.17
CA LEU A 465 25.09 7.82 -3.92
C LEU A 465 26.30 8.76 -3.81
N GLN A 466 26.95 8.84 -2.62
CA GLN A 466 28.11 9.71 -2.43
C GLN A 466 29.25 9.38 -3.40
N HIS A 467 29.47 8.09 -3.69
CA HIS A 467 30.64 7.61 -4.42
C HIS A 467 30.35 7.11 -5.84
N GLY A 468 29.11 6.74 -6.16
CA GLY A 468 28.77 6.10 -7.43
C GLY A 468 28.43 7.07 -8.56
N GLY A 469 28.36 8.38 -8.28
CA GLY A 469 28.05 9.39 -9.28
C GLY A 469 26.69 9.17 -9.98
N ARG A 470 26.52 9.73 -11.16
CA ARG A 470 25.28 9.64 -11.95
C ARG A 470 24.74 8.21 -12.13
N PRO A 471 25.57 7.18 -12.45
CA PRO A 471 25.05 5.80 -12.59
C PRO A 471 24.40 5.26 -11.33
N ALA A 472 24.92 5.63 -10.13
CA ALA A 472 24.29 5.22 -8.87
C ALA A 472 22.92 5.88 -8.67
N PHE A 473 22.78 7.16 -9.01
CA PHE A 473 21.51 7.88 -8.97
C PHE A 473 20.48 7.27 -9.92
N GLU A 474 20.88 6.97 -11.16
CA GLU A 474 20.04 6.30 -12.16
C GLU A 474 19.57 4.92 -11.68
N ALA A 475 20.51 4.09 -11.17
CA ALA A 475 20.16 2.76 -10.63
C ALA A 475 19.16 2.83 -9.48
N ARG A 476 19.40 3.72 -8.49
CA ARG A 476 18.54 3.89 -7.34
C ARG A 476 17.15 4.41 -7.72
N LEU A 477 17.10 5.36 -8.65
CA LEU A 477 15.85 5.91 -9.18
C LEU A 477 15.01 4.81 -9.85
N VAL A 478 15.60 4.03 -10.77
CA VAL A 478 14.87 2.95 -11.46
C VAL A 478 14.41 1.90 -10.47
N LEU A 479 15.27 1.45 -9.54
CA LEU A 479 14.89 0.46 -8.53
C LEU A 479 13.73 0.94 -7.65
N ALA A 480 13.80 2.16 -7.14
CA ALA A 480 12.72 2.72 -6.32
C ALA A 480 11.41 2.84 -7.10
N ALA A 481 11.49 3.41 -8.31
CA ALA A 481 10.33 3.69 -9.15
C ALA A 481 9.65 2.43 -9.72
N THR A 482 10.37 1.31 -9.86
CA THR A 482 9.82 0.09 -10.48
C THR A 482 9.57 -1.05 -9.50
N LEU A 483 10.29 -1.12 -8.38
CA LEU A 483 10.02 -2.10 -7.32
C LEU A 483 8.82 -1.70 -6.46
N SER A 484 8.69 -0.41 -6.12
CA SER A 484 7.59 0.06 -5.27
C SER A 484 6.57 0.92 -6.02
N PRO A 485 5.27 0.77 -5.74
CA PRO A 485 4.24 1.65 -6.29
C PRO A 485 4.28 3.06 -5.69
N THR A 486 4.94 3.25 -4.54
CA THR A 486 5.23 4.57 -3.97
C THR A 486 6.73 4.74 -3.81
N TYR A 487 7.25 5.85 -4.33
CA TYR A 487 8.64 6.23 -4.14
C TYR A 487 8.79 7.74 -4.00
N GLY A 488 9.90 8.20 -3.47
CA GLY A 488 10.17 9.62 -3.31
C GLY A 488 11.62 9.99 -3.57
N ILE A 489 11.80 11.25 -3.97
CA ILE A 489 13.10 11.91 -4.07
C ILE A 489 13.06 13.23 -3.27
N TYR A 490 14.19 13.60 -2.68
CA TYR A 490 14.40 14.91 -2.10
C TYR A 490 15.11 15.82 -3.12
N SER A 491 14.66 17.06 -3.20
CA SER A 491 15.17 18.12 -4.09
C SER A 491 16.70 18.23 -4.08
N GLY A 492 17.31 18.24 -5.26
CA GLY A 492 18.76 18.12 -5.46
C GLY A 492 19.22 16.73 -5.91
N PHE A 493 18.36 15.70 -5.77
CA PHE A 493 18.62 14.39 -6.35
C PHE A 493 18.73 14.47 -7.88
N GLU A 494 17.86 15.23 -8.51
CA GLU A 494 17.87 15.48 -9.96
C GLU A 494 19.13 16.18 -10.45
N ASN A 495 19.84 16.87 -9.56
CA ASN A 495 21.13 17.56 -9.82
C ASN A 495 22.34 16.72 -9.38
N ILE A 496 22.13 15.48 -8.94
CA ILE A 496 23.18 14.58 -8.45
C ILE A 496 23.95 15.20 -7.27
N GLU A 497 23.25 15.87 -6.35
CA GLU A 497 23.87 16.37 -5.13
C GLU A 497 24.33 15.19 -4.27
N ASN A 498 25.65 14.98 -4.19
CA ASN A 498 26.23 13.79 -3.58
C ASN A 498 27.32 14.06 -2.53
N VAL A 499 27.45 15.30 -2.06
CA VAL A 499 28.52 15.66 -1.13
C VAL A 499 28.02 15.58 0.31
N ALA A 500 28.62 14.68 1.08
CA ALA A 500 28.36 14.56 2.52
C ALA A 500 29.11 15.64 3.32
N VAL A 501 28.59 15.99 4.51
CA VAL A 501 29.19 16.98 5.41
C VAL A 501 30.59 16.56 5.89
N ARG A 502 30.86 15.25 5.94
CA ARG A 502 32.17 14.63 6.25
C ARG A 502 32.14 13.16 5.89
N ASP A 503 33.30 12.55 5.80
CA ASP A 503 33.44 11.11 5.56
C ASP A 503 32.67 10.28 6.61
N GLY A 504 31.97 9.27 6.13
CA GLY A 504 31.14 8.38 6.96
C GLY A 504 29.85 9.00 7.49
N SER A 505 29.51 10.23 7.10
CA SER A 505 28.22 10.85 7.38
C SER A 505 27.25 10.61 6.22
N GLU A 506 25.97 10.48 6.54
CA GLU A 506 24.90 10.48 5.55
C GLU A 506 24.22 11.87 5.43
N GLU A 507 24.65 12.86 6.20
CA GLU A 507 24.12 14.22 6.14
C GLU A 507 24.79 15.01 5.00
N TYR A 508 23.98 15.78 4.27
CA TYR A 508 24.47 16.63 3.18
C TYR A 508 25.35 17.78 3.68
N LEU A 509 26.43 18.07 2.96
CA LEU A 509 27.14 19.35 3.08
C LEU A 509 26.20 20.47 2.62
N HIS A 510 26.15 21.57 3.40
CA HIS A 510 25.24 22.70 3.13
C HIS A 510 23.76 22.26 3.04
N SER A 511 23.33 21.43 4.02
CA SER A 511 21.97 20.91 4.08
C SER A 511 20.93 22.03 4.18
N GLU A 512 19.84 21.93 3.41
CA GLU A 512 18.67 22.82 3.50
C GLU A 512 17.98 22.78 4.87
N LYS A 513 18.28 21.80 5.71
CA LYS A 513 17.84 21.81 7.11
C LYS A 513 18.34 23.03 7.89
N TYR A 514 19.49 23.58 7.47
CA TYR A 514 20.17 24.65 8.20
C TYR A 514 20.53 25.85 7.34
N GLU A 515 20.32 25.76 6.02
CA GLU A 515 20.70 26.80 5.07
C GLU A 515 19.58 27.06 4.06
N LEU A 516 19.55 28.27 3.51
CA LEU A 516 18.72 28.59 2.35
C LEU A 516 19.49 28.23 1.08
N LYS A 517 18.83 27.51 0.17
CA LYS A 517 19.32 27.28 -1.19
C LYS A 517 18.44 28.02 -2.18
N GLN A 518 19.00 28.34 -3.34
CA GLN A 518 18.19 28.71 -4.50
C GLN A 518 17.99 27.47 -5.35
N ARG A 519 16.75 27.09 -5.55
CA ARG A 519 16.35 25.87 -6.26
C ARG A 519 15.66 26.19 -7.57
N SER A 520 15.82 25.30 -8.55
CA SER A 520 15.12 25.30 -9.84
C SER A 520 14.95 23.86 -10.31
N LEU A 521 13.91 23.61 -11.11
CA LEU A 521 13.69 22.31 -11.74
C LEU A 521 14.43 22.25 -13.09
N ASP A 522 15.75 22.17 -13.07
CA ASP A 522 16.62 22.15 -14.26
C ASP A 522 17.67 21.03 -14.22
N GLY A 523 17.53 20.07 -13.30
CA GLY A 523 18.46 18.98 -13.08
C GLY A 523 18.56 18.01 -14.27
N GLU A 524 19.75 17.45 -14.45
CA GLU A 524 20.08 16.57 -15.58
C GLU A 524 19.35 15.22 -15.54
N LEU A 525 18.82 14.77 -14.39
CA LEU A 525 18.03 13.55 -14.27
C LEU A 525 16.51 13.76 -14.50
N LEU A 526 16.02 15.00 -14.61
CA LEU A 526 14.59 15.28 -14.80
C LEU A 526 13.98 14.56 -16.02
N PRO A 527 14.66 14.46 -17.19
CA PRO A 527 14.09 13.72 -18.33
C PRO A 527 13.88 12.23 -18.04
N MET A 528 14.77 11.61 -17.24
CA MET A 528 14.64 10.20 -16.83
C MET A 528 13.55 10.03 -15.79
N ILE A 529 13.46 10.94 -14.82
CA ILE A 529 12.39 10.98 -13.81
C ILE A 529 11.02 11.06 -14.49
N ALA A 530 10.86 11.98 -15.44
CA ALA A 530 9.62 12.13 -16.19
C ALA A 530 9.22 10.83 -16.92
N ARG A 531 10.15 10.21 -17.66
CA ARG A 531 9.88 8.94 -18.36
C ARG A 531 9.46 7.82 -17.41
N LEU A 532 10.13 7.68 -16.28
CA LEU A 532 9.78 6.69 -15.25
C LEU A 532 8.41 6.96 -14.65
N ASN A 533 8.11 8.20 -14.28
CA ASN A 533 6.81 8.55 -13.70
C ASN A 533 5.67 8.31 -14.70
N HIS A 534 5.86 8.65 -15.98
CA HIS A 534 4.88 8.38 -17.03
C HIS A 534 4.73 6.86 -17.29
N ALA A 535 5.84 6.11 -17.33
CA ALA A 535 5.80 4.66 -17.44
C ALA A 535 5.03 4.02 -16.27
N ARG A 536 5.23 4.49 -15.04
CA ARG A 536 4.49 4.02 -13.85
C ARG A 536 2.99 4.26 -13.95
N ARG A 537 2.59 5.45 -14.40
CA ARG A 537 1.17 5.81 -14.59
C ARG A 537 0.51 4.99 -15.70
N SER A 538 1.25 4.64 -16.75
CA SER A 538 0.74 3.94 -17.93
C SER A 538 0.75 2.41 -17.78
N ASN A 539 1.41 1.86 -16.77
CA ASN A 539 1.57 0.42 -16.59
C ASN A 539 1.02 -0.05 -15.23
N PRO A 540 -0.16 -0.70 -15.19
CA PRO A 540 -0.77 -1.22 -13.97
C PRO A 540 0.16 -2.12 -13.14
N ALA A 541 1.02 -2.89 -13.80
CA ALA A 541 2.02 -3.73 -13.14
C ALA A 541 2.97 -2.93 -12.21
N LEU A 542 3.28 -1.67 -12.53
CA LEU A 542 4.11 -0.81 -11.68
C LEU A 542 3.34 -0.13 -10.54
N GLN A 543 2.01 -0.31 -10.48
CA GLN A 543 1.14 0.30 -9.47
C GLN A 543 0.80 -0.65 -8.32
N ARG A 544 1.38 -1.87 -8.32
CA ARG A 544 1.23 -2.88 -7.27
C ARG A 544 2.58 -3.23 -6.67
N PHE A 545 2.59 -3.81 -5.49
CA PHE A 545 3.81 -4.25 -4.80
C PHE A 545 3.93 -5.77 -4.73
N ASP A 546 2.82 -6.48 -4.62
CA ASP A 546 2.71 -7.91 -4.35
C ASP A 546 2.89 -8.81 -5.59
N ASP A 547 3.13 -8.22 -6.76
CA ASP A 547 3.18 -8.87 -8.08
C ASP A 547 4.61 -9.08 -8.62
N VAL A 548 5.64 -8.90 -7.78
CA VAL A 548 7.04 -8.99 -8.20
C VAL A 548 7.53 -10.43 -8.28
N THR A 549 8.19 -10.78 -9.41
CA THR A 549 8.90 -12.04 -9.62
C THR A 549 10.36 -11.74 -9.99
N PHE A 550 11.32 -12.17 -9.16
CA PHE A 550 12.73 -11.96 -9.46
C PHE A 550 13.21 -12.90 -10.58
N ILE A 551 14.07 -12.38 -11.44
CA ILE A 551 14.62 -13.04 -12.62
C ILE A 551 16.11 -13.30 -12.39
N ASP A 552 16.58 -14.52 -12.64
CA ASP A 552 18.00 -14.81 -12.63
C ASP A 552 18.70 -14.11 -13.80
N THR A 553 19.85 -13.49 -13.52
CA THR A 553 20.66 -12.74 -14.49
C THR A 553 22.01 -13.36 -14.76
N ALA A 554 22.35 -14.47 -14.07
CA ALA A 554 23.68 -15.09 -14.09
C ALA A 554 24.83 -14.12 -13.75
N ASN A 555 24.52 -12.99 -13.08
CA ASN A 555 25.49 -11.96 -12.68
C ASN A 555 24.99 -11.27 -11.40
N GLU A 556 25.80 -11.26 -10.34
CA GLU A 556 25.45 -10.66 -9.04
C GLU A 556 25.34 -9.13 -9.06
N ALA A 557 25.94 -8.48 -10.04
CA ALA A 557 25.84 -7.04 -10.24
C ALA A 557 24.59 -6.62 -11.04
N LEU A 558 23.81 -7.58 -11.55
CA LEU A 558 22.57 -7.33 -12.27
C LEU A 558 21.37 -7.84 -11.46
N ILE A 559 20.45 -6.97 -11.09
CA ILE A 559 19.16 -7.36 -10.54
C ILE A 559 18.10 -7.32 -11.64
N GLY A 560 17.36 -8.44 -11.80
CA GLY A 560 16.26 -8.57 -12.75
C GLY A 560 14.97 -8.94 -12.03
N PHE A 561 13.86 -8.40 -12.48
CA PHE A 561 12.52 -8.76 -11.98
C PHE A 561 11.43 -8.46 -13.00
N ALA A 562 10.32 -9.18 -12.88
CA ALA A 562 9.09 -8.96 -13.60
C ALA A 562 8.00 -8.49 -12.64
N LYS A 563 7.09 -7.66 -13.13
CA LYS A 563 5.84 -7.29 -12.47
C LYS A 563 4.68 -7.48 -13.44
N GLN A 564 3.56 -8.04 -12.95
CA GLN A 564 2.39 -8.33 -13.78
C GLN A 564 1.10 -7.89 -13.09
N SER A 565 0.24 -7.20 -13.81
CA SER A 565 -1.12 -6.85 -13.38
C SER A 565 -2.01 -6.60 -14.59
N ASP A 566 -3.23 -7.10 -14.54
CA ASP A 566 -4.28 -6.81 -15.54
C ASP A 566 -3.83 -7.01 -17.01
N GLY A 567 -3.06 -8.07 -17.27
CA GLY A 567 -2.51 -8.38 -18.62
C GLY A 567 -1.31 -7.52 -19.03
N ASN A 568 -0.88 -6.58 -18.19
CA ASN A 568 0.35 -5.80 -18.39
C ASN A 568 1.53 -6.51 -17.72
N THR A 569 2.66 -6.60 -18.44
CA THR A 569 3.92 -7.16 -17.90
C THR A 569 5.06 -6.18 -18.14
N VAL A 570 5.80 -5.88 -17.09
CA VAL A 570 7.01 -5.05 -17.13
C VAL A 570 8.20 -5.86 -16.59
N LEU A 571 9.26 -5.93 -17.40
CA LEU A 571 10.54 -6.56 -17.05
C LEU A 571 11.56 -5.46 -16.77
N THR A 572 12.19 -5.47 -15.61
CA THR A 572 13.20 -4.46 -15.25
C THR A 572 14.52 -5.16 -14.97
N ILE A 573 15.60 -4.67 -15.58
CA ILE A 573 16.98 -5.11 -15.33
C ILE A 573 17.82 -3.89 -14.98
N VAL A 574 18.51 -3.92 -13.85
CA VAL A 574 19.33 -2.80 -13.35
C VAL A 574 20.73 -3.30 -13.00
N SER A 575 21.76 -2.59 -13.43
CA SER A 575 23.09 -2.76 -12.89
C SER A 575 23.23 -2.02 -11.56
N VAL A 576 23.57 -2.76 -10.50
CA VAL A 576 23.89 -2.18 -9.18
C VAL A 576 25.38 -1.84 -9.04
N ASP A 577 26.19 -2.08 -10.07
CA ASP A 577 27.57 -1.61 -10.18
C ASP A 577 27.59 -0.26 -10.94
N PRO A 578 27.94 0.86 -10.28
CA PRO A 578 27.97 2.16 -10.93
C PRO A 578 29.27 2.45 -11.69
N VAL A 579 30.23 1.52 -11.70
CA VAL A 579 31.58 1.76 -12.21
C VAL A 579 31.90 0.92 -13.45
N ASN A 580 31.56 -0.37 -13.44
CA ASN A 580 31.96 -1.28 -14.49
C ASN A 580 30.78 -1.69 -15.38
N THR A 581 31.06 -1.94 -16.67
CA THR A 581 30.09 -2.58 -17.57
C THR A 581 29.77 -3.99 -17.05
N GLN A 582 28.48 -4.29 -16.98
CA GLN A 582 27.98 -5.58 -16.55
C GLN A 582 27.21 -6.26 -17.67
N GLU A 583 27.45 -7.57 -17.83
CA GLU A 583 26.78 -8.42 -18.83
C GLU A 583 26.18 -9.64 -18.15
N GLY A 584 25.04 -10.10 -18.64
CA GLY A 584 24.37 -11.28 -18.08
C GLY A 584 23.27 -11.82 -18.98
N LEU A 585 22.68 -12.92 -18.52
CA LEU A 585 21.54 -13.55 -19.18
C LEU A 585 20.29 -13.41 -18.29
N ALA A 586 19.41 -12.47 -18.62
CA ALA A 586 18.10 -12.37 -17.97
C ALA A 586 17.23 -13.57 -18.38
N VAL A 587 17.00 -14.49 -17.45
CA VAL A 587 16.25 -15.74 -17.71
C VAL A 587 14.77 -15.52 -17.42
N VAL A 588 13.98 -15.18 -18.44
CA VAL A 588 12.54 -14.98 -18.29
C VAL A 588 11.85 -16.31 -17.99
N PRO A 589 11.20 -16.46 -16.82
CA PRO A 589 10.63 -17.72 -16.41
C PRO A 589 9.29 -18.02 -17.12
N ALA A 590 9.07 -19.31 -17.46
CA ALA A 590 7.85 -19.74 -18.16
C ALA A 590 6.56 -19.48 -17.36
N GLN A 591 6.63 -19.43 -16.03
CA GLN A 591 5.50 -19.17 -15.15
C GLN A 591 4.88 -17.76 -15.33
N LEU A 592 5.57 -16.84 -16.03
CA LEU A 592 4.98 -15.55 -16.38
C LEU A 592 3.89 -15.66 -17.44
N GLY A 593 3.71 -16.84 -18.07
CA GLY A 593 2.64 -17.08 -19.04
C GLY A 593 2.78 -16.28 -20.35
N LEU A 594 3.98 -15.76 -20.64
CA LEU A 594 4.25 -15.01 -21.86
C LEU A 594 4.39 -15.95 -23.07
N PRO A 595 4.17 -15.47 -24.32
CA PRO A 595 4.49 -16.23 -25.52
C PRO A 595 5.95 -16.69 -25.55
N PRO A 596 6.27 -17.78 -26.28
CA PRO A 596 7.67 -18.27 -26.39
C PRO A 596 8.64 -17.20 -26.91
N ALA A 597 8.19 -16.31 -27.78
CA ALA A 597 8.92 -15.13 -28.27
C ALA A 597 7.97 -13.93 -28.27
N PHE A 598 8.46 -12.77 -27.86
CA PHE A 598 7.67 -11.53 -27.73
C PHE A 598 8.55 -10.30 -27.92
N THR A 599 7.92 -9.17 -28.22
CA THR A 599 8.60 -7.86 -28.28
C THR A 599 8.48 -7.17 -26.93
N VAL A 600 9.53 -6.51 -26.50
CA VAL A 600 9.54 -5.60 -25.36
C VAL A 600 9.97 -4.21 -25.79
N ARG A 601 9.40 -3.17 -25.19
CA ARG A 601 9.79 -1.78 -25.44
C ARG A 601 10.36 -1.14 -24.18
N ASP A 602 11.58 -0.63 -24.31
CA ASP A 602 12.25 0.09 -23.22
C ASP A 602 11.62 1.46 -23.00
N GLN A 603 11.09 1.68 -21.81
CA GLN A 603 10.44 2.95 -21.45
C GLN A 603 11.44 4.10 -21.25
N LEU A 604 12.71 3.79 -21.05
CA LEU A 604 13.76 4.80 -20.87
C LEU A 604 14.27 5.35 -22.21
N THR A 605 14.28 4.53 -23.27
CA THR A 605 14.83 4.91 -24.59
C THR A 605 13.81 4.87 -25.72
N GLY A 606 12.71 4.12 -25.56
CA GLY A 606 11.72 3.85 -26.59
C GLY A 606 12.12 2.73 -27.57
N GLU A 607 13.29 2.10 -27.39
CA GLU A 607 13.80 1.05 -28.27
C GLU A 607 13.03 -0.27 -28.10
N PRO A 608 12.66 -0.95 -29.18
CA PRO A 608 12.10 -2.30 -29.13
C PRO A 608 13.19 -3.35 -29.14
N PHE A 609 12.96 -4.47 -28.40
CA PHE A 609 13.84 -5.64 -28.42
C PHE A 609 13.02 -6.92 -28.58
N ALA A 610 13.58 -7.90 -29.32
CA ALA A 610 13.01 -9.23 -29.42
C ALA A 610 13.52 -10.10 -28.25
N TRP A 611 12.59 -10.51 -27.38
CA TRP A 611 12.85 -11.35 -26.21
C TRP A 611 12.12 -12.69 -26.31
N ARG A 612 12.48 -13.63 -25.44
CA ARG A 612 11.86 -14.96 -25.37
C ARG A 612 11.78 -15.46 -23.93
N ILE A 613 10.97 -16.47 -23.70
CA ILE A 613 11.05 -17.30 -22.49
C ILE A 613 12.42 -17.95 -22.45
N GLY A 614 13.06 -17.94 -21.27
CA GLY A 614 14.44 -18.38 -21.08
C GLY A 614 15.46 -17.24 -21.17
N PRO A 615 16.73 -17.52 -21.57
CA PRO A 615 17.83 -16.57 -21.49
C PRO A 615 17.76 -15.48 -22.58
N ASN A 616 17.93 -14.23 -22.15
CA ASN A 616 18.04 -13.02 -23.00
C ASN A 616 19.30 -12.26 -22.57
N TYR A 617 20.19 -12.00 -23.53
CA TYR A 617 21.43 -11.27 -23.25
C TYR A 617 21.14 -9.80 -22.91
N VAL A 618 21.79 -9.31 -21.86
CA VAL A 618 21.74 -7.91 -21.41
C VAL A 618 23.16 -7.42 -21.16
N ARG A 619 23.44 -6.20 -21.62
CA ARG A 619 24.66 -5.46 -21.30
C ARG A 619 24.31 -4.06 -20.86
N LEU A 620 24.79 -3.68 -19.68
CA LEU A 620 24.60 -2.36 -19.08
C LEU A 620 25.95 -1.70 -18.82
N THR A 621 26.11 -0.48 -19.31
CA THR A 621 27.37 0.29 -19.25
C THR A 621 27.12 1.60 -18.53
N PRO A 622 27.79 1.88 -17.40
CA PRO A 622 27.67 3.15 -16.70
C PRO A 622 27.93 4.35 -17.62
N GLY A 623 27.07 5.37 -17.52
CA GLY A 623 27.11 6.57 -18.37
C GLY A 623 26.45 6.43 -19.74
N GLU A 624 26.16 5.21 -20.21
CA GLU A 624 25.39 4.96 -21.44
C GLU A 624 24.00 4.44 -21.11
N ARG A 625 23.93 3.39 -20.31
CA ARG A 625 22.68 2.73 -19.91
C ARG A 625 22.87 1.98 -18.60
N GLN A 626 22.22 2.41 -17.54
CA GLN A 626 22.29 1.78 -16.23
C GLN A 626 21.18 0.74 -15.99
N ALA A 627 20.11 0.84 -16.76
CA ALA A 627 18.95 -0.04 -16.60
C ALA A 627 18.14 -0.20 -17.91
N HIS A 628 17.31 -1.23 -17.93
CA HIS A 628 16.17 -1.40 -18.84
C HIS A 628 14.86 -1.45 -18.05
N VAL A 629 13.82 -0.80 -18.54
CA VAL A 629 12.43 -0.91 -18.07
C VAL A 629 11.58 -1.30 -19.28
N LEU A 630 11.34 -2.58 -19.43
CA LEU A 630 10.83 -3.21 -20.65
C LEU A 630 9.35 -3.57 -20.48
N VAL A 631 8.48 -2.90 -21.20
CA VAL A 631 7.06 -3.28 -21.28
C VAL A 631 6.88 -4.31 -22.37
N VAL A 632 6.25 -5.44 -22.06
CA VAL A 632 5.90 -6.48 -23.02
C VAL A 632 4.79 -5.92 -23.92
N GLU A 633 5.05 -5.86 -25.24
CA GLU A 633 4.04 -5.46 -26.20
C GLU A 633 3.04 -6.62 -26.42
N GLY A 634 1.76 -6.28 -26.48
CA GLY A 634 0.72 -7.25 -26.81
C GLY A 634 0.97 -7.89 -28.19
N PRO A 635 0.41 -9.09 -28.46
CA PRO A 635 0.54 -9.78 -29.73
C PRO A 635 -0.05 -8.98 -30.90
#